data_edbb1409fac2f5cc3214fc9be962698b
#
_entry.id   edbb1409fac2f5cc3214fc9be962698b
#
_cell.length_a   1.000
_cell.length_b   1.000
_cell.length_c   1.000
_cell.angle_alpha   90.00
_cell.angle_beta   90.00
_cell.angle_gamma   90.00
#
_symmetry.space_group_name_H-M   'P 1'
#
loop_
_entity.id
_entity.type
_entity.pdbx_description
1 polymer ?
#
loop_
_entity_poly.entity_id
_entity_poly.type
_entity_poly.pdbx_seq_one_letter_code
_entity_poly.pdbx_strand_id
1 'polypeptide(L)'
;KRTHYSFTRRLIITFFARLLNTARLRNPFGNLDLDSKIEIIGEKKKLRKLSKIGTIVMVPTHFTHLDSALIGWTISHLGLPAFMYGAGLVLYNMNLFSYFLNSLGAYKVDRRKKHLLYLETLKTYTKQAIINDCHNLFYPGGTRSRSGSIEEKLKLGLLGSALDAQKELDNTNKKIFIVPV
;
A
#
# COMPACT_ATOMS: atom_id res chain seq x y z
N LYS A 1 -11.83 -13.60 -7.09
CA LYS A 1 -11.03 -12.38 -6.75
C LYS A 1 -9.54 -12.67 -6.51
N ARG A 2 -9.13 -13.83 -5.92
CA ARG A 2 -7.72 -14.17 -5.65
C ARG A 2 -6.88 -14.39 -6.93
N THR A 3 -7.44 -15.00 -7.96
CA THR A 3 -6.75 -15.30 -9.22
C THR A 3 -6.38 -14.03 -10.00
N HIS A 4 -7.29 -13.07 -10.09
CA HIS A 4 -7.02 -11.78 -10.73
C HIS A 4 -5.93 -10.98 -10.00
N TYR A 5 -5.95 -10.97 -8.67
CA TYR A 5 -4.92 -10.31 -7.88
C TYR A 5 -3.52 -10.87 -8.15
N SER A 6 -3.36 -12.20 -8.13
CA SER A 6 -2.05 -12.84 -8.36
C SER A 6 -1.51 -12.57 -9.76
N PHE A 7 -2.38 -12.60 -10.79
CA PHE A 7 -1.99 -12.29 -12.17
C PHE A 7 -1.58 -10.83 -12.32
N THR A 8 -2.42 -9.90 -11.87
CA THR A 8 -2.17 -8.46 -11.94
C THR A 8 -0.90 -8.09 -11.19
N ARG A 9 -0.68 -8.66 -10.02
CA ARG A 9 0.53 -8.47 -9.23
C ARG A 9 1.79 -8.90 -9.99
N ARG A 10 1.80 -10.08 -10.61
CA ARG A 10 2.94 -10.56 -11.40
C ARG A 10 3.23 -9.63 -12.57
N LEU A 11 2.20 -9.19 -13.28
CA LEU A 11 2.35 -8.33 -14.45
C LEU A 11 2.93 -6.96 -14.09
N ILE A 12 2.45 -6.34 -13.00
CA ILE A 12 2.98 -5.06 -12.51
C ILE A 12 4.41 -5.21 -12.02
N ILE A 13 4.71 -6.22 -11.22
CA ILE A 13 6.07 -6.47 -10.76
C ILE A 13 7.00 -6.68 -11.94
N THR A 14 6.60 -7.46 -12.94
CA THR A 14 7.39 -7.69 -14.14
C THR A 14 7.59 -6.40 -14.94
N PHE A 15 6.55 -5.55 -15.06
CA PHE A 15 6.66 -4.26 -15.75
C PHE A 15 7.65 -3.33 -15.04
N PHE A 16 7.53 -3.17 -13.72
CA PHE A 16 8.47 -2.34 -12.95
C PHE A 16 9.87 -2.93 -12.88
N ALA A 17 10.00 -4.25 -12.79
CA ALA A 17 11.28 -4.91 -12.90
C ALA A 17 11.96 -4.62 -14.24
N ARG A 18 11.19 -4.59 -15.31
CA ARG A 18 11.68 -4.20 -16.66
C ARG A 18 12.08 -2.74 -16.72
N LEU A 19 11.29 -1.85 -16.13
CA LEU A 19 11.57 -0.41 -16.10
C LEU A 19 12.85 -0.09 -15.31
N LEU A 20 13.06 -0.77 -14.18
CA LEU A 20 14.22 -0.58 -13.31
C LEU A 20 15.49 -1.27 -13.84
N ASN A 21 15.36 -2.20 -14.76
CA ASN A 21 16.49 -2.94 -15.29
C ASN A 21 17.02 -2.31 -16.61
N THR A 22 17.69 -1.18 -16.48
CA THR A 22 18.29 -0.47 -17.63
C THR A 22 19.37 -1.28 -18.37
N ALA A 23 20.00 -2.25 -17.71
CA ALA A 23 20.93 -3.18 -18.35
C ALA A 23 20.27 -4.06 -19.42
N ARG A 24 18.96 -4.11 -19.50
CA ARG A 24 18.20 -4.91 -20.44
C ARG A 24 18.14 -4.35 -21.86
N LEU A 25 18.41 -3.08 -22.05
CA LEU A 25 18.65 -2.55 -23.41
C LEU A 25 19.81 -3.27 -24.09
N ARG A 26 20.73 -3.84 -23.31
CA ARG A 26 21.88 -4.64 -23.73
C ARG A 26 21.59 -6.15 -23.78
N ASN A 27 20.66 -6.65 -22.95
CA ASN A 27 20.29 -8.08 -22.91
C ASN A 27 18.78 -8.26 -22.65
N PRO A 28 17.93 -8.28 -23.69
CA PRO A 28 16.47 -8.34 -23.54
C PRO A 28 15.94 -9.63 -22.93
N PHE A 29 16.75 -10.70 -22.91
CA PHE A 29 16.38 -12.02 -22.36
C PHE A 29 17.04 -12.31 -21.00
N GLY A 30 17.76 -11.36 -20.41
CA GLY A 30 18.38 -11.51 -19.10
C GLY A 30 17.36 -11.66 -17.97
N ASN A 31 17.72 -12.37 -16.92
CA ASN A 31 16.90 -12.54 -15.73
C ASN A 31 16.56 -11.20 -15.08
N LEU A 32 15.27 -11.01 -14.78
CA LEU A 32 14.75 -9.85 -14.05
C LEU A 32 14.94 -10.07 -12.55
N ASP A 33 16.18 -10.06 -12.11
CA ASP A 33 16.51 -10.22 -10.71
C ASP A 33 16.40 -8.86 -9.98
N LEU A 34 15.24 -8.58 -9.40
CA LEU A 34 15.04 -7.45 -8.50
C LEU A 34 15.65 -7.71 -7.12
N ASP A 35 15.77 -8.97 -6.73
CA ASP A 35 16.26 -9.37 -5.42
C ASP A 35 17.74 -8.98 -5.23
N SER A 36 18.52 -8.93 -6.32
CA SER A 36 19.89 -8.44 -6.32
C SER A 36 20.04 -6.92 -6.24
N LYS A 37 18.94 -6.17 -6.52
CA LYS A 37 18.96 -4.70 -6.61
C LYS A 37 18.21 -4.01 -5.47
N ILE A 38 17.36 -4.73 -4.75
CA ILE A 38 16.53 -4.19 -3.68
C ILE A 38 16.79 -4.99 -2.42
N GLU A 39 17.40 -4.35 -1.46
CA GLU A 39 17.58 -4.91 -0.13
C GLU A 39 16.42 -4.47 0.77
N ILE A 40 15.77 -5.45 1.43
CA ILE A 40 14.76 -5.19 2.45
C ILE A 40 15.44 -5.31 3.81
N ILE A 41 15.55 -4.21 4.53
CA ILE A 41 16.14 -4.17 5.88
C ILE A 41 15.02 -4.09 6.91
N GLY A 42 15.14 -4.79 8.04
CA GLY A 42 14.19 -4.74 9.15
C GLY A 42 13.65 -6.10 9.58
N GLU A 43 12.64 -6.08 10.44
CA GLU A 43 12.07 -7.22 11.15
C GLU A 43 11.12 -8.09 10.29
N LYS A 44 11.60 -8.58 9.14
CA LYS A 44 10.81 -9.34 8.14
C LYS A 44 10.05 -10.52 8.73
N LYS A 45 10.71 -11.31 9.61
CA LYS A 45 10.09 -12.48 10.26
C LYS A 45 8.98 -12.06 11.23
N LYS A 46 9.19 -10.97 11.96
CA LYS A 46 8.21 -10.40 12.90
C LYS A 46 6.99 -9.89 12.14
N LEU A 47 7.19 -9.16 11.05
CA LEU A 47 6.10 -8.65 10.21
C LEU A 47 5.22 -9.79 9.66
N ARG A 48 5.83 -10.88 9.18
CA ARG A 48 5.09 -12.08 8.74
C ARG A 48 4.29 -12.76 9.86
N LYS A 49 4.82 -12.77 11.09
CA LYS A 49 4.09 -13.31 12.25
C LYS A 49 2.91 -12.41 12.60
N LEU A 50 3.13 -11.08 12.66
CA LEU A 50 2.08 -10.10 12.97
C LEU A 50 0.93 -10.14 11.98
N SER A 51 1.20 -10.34 10.68
CA SER A 51 0.16 -10.43 9.65
C SER A 51 -0.77 -11.66 9.79
N LYS A 52 -0.37 -12.65 10.58
CA LYS A 52 -1.18 -13.85 10.85
C LYS A 52 -2.06 -13.71 12.09
N ILE A 53 -1.72 -12.82 13.01
CA ILE A 53 -2.38 -12.67 14.30
C ILE A 53 -3.17 -11.36 14.44
N GLY A 54 -3.11 -10.49 13.42
CA GLY A 54 -3.87 -9.23 13.41
C GLY A 54 -3.71 -8.46 12.12
N THR A 55 -4.37 -7.31 12.08
CA THR A 55 -4.38 -6.44 10.91
C THR A 55 -3.19 -5.48 10.93
N ILE A 56 -2.44 -5.43 9.84
CA ILE A 56 -1.31 -4.50 9.68
C ILE A 56 -1.80 -3.21 9.02
N VAL A 57 -1.39 -2.10 9.60
CA VAL A 57 -1.49 -0.76 9.03
C VAL A 57 -0.08 -0.26 8.76
N MET A 58 0.33 -0.30 7.50
CA MET A 58 1.65 0.13 7.07
C MET A 58 1.67 1.63 6.78
N VAL A 59 2.65 2.35 7.31
CA VAL A 59 2.77 3.82 7.20
C VAL A 59 4.14 4.22 6.63
N PRO A 60 4.32 4.09 5.32
CA PRO A 60 5.56 4.48 4.67
C PRO A 60 5.66 5.98 4.43
N THR A 61 6.88 6.48 4.28
CA THR A 61 7.16 7.79 3.69
C THR A 61 6.86 7.80 2.20
N HIS A 62 6.59 8.98 1.62
CA HIS A 62 6.23 9.10 0.20
C HIS A 62 7.04 10.16 -0.52
N PHE A 63 8.05 9.76 -1.25
CA PHE A 63 8.91 10.67 -2.03
C PHE A 63 8.55 10.67 -3.52
N THR A 64 8.33 9.49 -4.09
CA THR A 64 8.15 9.31 -5.53
C THR A 64 6.97 8.38 -5.87
N HIS A 65 6.60 8.30 -7.14
CA HIS A 65 5.63 7.28 -7.59
C HIS A 65 6.18 5.85 -7.49
N LEU A 66 7.52 5.72 -7.50
CA LEU A 66 8.18 4.44 -7.43
C LEU A 66 7.98 3.75 -6.08
N ASP A 67 7.82 4.53 -4.99
CA ASP A 67 7.62 4.00 -3.64
C ASP A 67 6.43 3.05 -3.57
N SER A 68 5.31 3.40 -4.23
CA SER A 68 4.13 2.54 -4.26
C SER A 68 4.40 1.20 -4.95
N ALA A 69 5.24 1.20 -5.99
CA ALA A 69 5.64 0.00 -6.69
C ALA A 69 6.61 -0.85 -5.85
N LEU A 70 7.59 -0.21 -5.21
CA LEU A 70 8.56 -0.87 -4.33
C LEU A 70 7.88 -1.50 -3.12
N ILE A 71 6.95 -0.80 -2.48
CA ILE A 71 6.18 -1.34 -1.36
C ILE A 71 5.28 -2.49 -1.82
N GLY A 72 4.61 -2.35 -2.97
CA GLY A 72 3.82 -3.44 -3.55
C GLY A 72 4.66 -4.69 -3.84
N TRP A 73 5.86 -4.50 -4.38
CA TRP A 73 6.83 -5.59 -4.58
C TRP A 73 7.27 -6.19 -3.24
N THR A 74 7.63 -5.36 -2.25
CA THR A 74 8.04 -5.81 -0.92
C THR A 74 6.96 -6.63 -0.21
N ILE A 75 5.70 -6.18 -0.21
CA ILE A 75 4.56 -6.91 0.32
C ILE A 75 4.46 -8.30 -0.33
N SER A 76 4.61 -8.34 -1.64
CA SER A 76 4.60 -9.58 -2.43
C SER A 76 5.78 -10.50 -2.10
N HIS A 77 7.00 -9.95 -2.09
CA HIS A 77 8.24 -10.69 -1.83
C HIS A 77 8.24 -11.28 -0.42
N LEU A 78 7.70 -10.56 0.56
CA LEU A 78 7.52 -11.04 1.92
C LEU A 78 6.38 -12.06 2.07
N GLY A 79 5.64 -12.37 1.03
CA GLY A 79 4.51 -13.29 1.09
C GLY A 79 3.34 -12.78 1.94
N LEU A 80 3.23 -11.46 2.12
CA LEU A 80 2.14 -10.84 2.84
C LEU A 80 0.85 -10.81 2.00
N PRO A 81 -0.33 -10.79 2.63
CA PRO A 81 -1.59 -10.56 1.94
C PRO A 81 -1.61 -9.21 1.21
N ALA A 82 -2.60 -9.01 0.33
CA ALA A 82 -2.83 -7.72 -0.30
C ALA A 82 -3.21 -6.66 0.72
N PHE A 83 -2.66 -5.46 0.55
CA PHE A 83 -3.01 -4.30 1.36
C PHE A 83 -3.99 -3.42 0.61
N MET A 84 -4.97 -2.87 1.31
CA MET A 84 -5.83 -1.82 0.78
C MET A 84 -5.16 -0.47 0.90
N TYR A 85 -5.33 0.41 -0.08
CA TYR A 85 -4.76 1.75 -0.08
C TYR A 85 -5.58 2.74 -0.90
N GLY A 86 -5.56 4.01 -0.48
CA GLY A 86 -6.22 5.08 -1.19
C GLY A 86 -5.43 5.55 -2.41
N ALA A 87 -6.03 5.51 -3.59
CA ALA A 87 -5.45 6.03 -4.82
C ALA A 87 -6.25 7.23 -5.36
N GLY A 88 -5.55 8.30 -5.74
CA GLY A 88 -6.17 9.51 -6.25
C GLY A 88 -6.92 9.27 -7.57
N LEU A 89 -8.05 9.94 -7.77
CA LEU A 89 -8.90 9.78 -8.97
C LEU A 89 -8.16 9.97 -10.29
N VAL A 90 -7.14 10.82 -10.33
CA VAL A 90 -6.33 11.07 -11.54
C VAL A 90 -5.73 9.78 -12.10
N LEU A 91 -5.37 8.84 -11.23
CA LEU A 91 -4.81 7.54 -11.65
C LEU A 91 -5.85 6.63 -12.31
N TYR A 92 -7.14 6.90 -12.09
CA TYR A 92 -8.24 6.11 -12.66
C TYR A 92 -8.71 6.62 -14.03
N ASN A 93 -8.19 7.74 -14.52
CA ASN A 93 -8.56 8.29 -15.84
C ASN A 93 -8.08 7.42 -17.01
N MET A 94 -7.12 6.53 -16.76
CA MET A 94 -6.65 5.57 -17.75
C MET A 94 -7.26 4.20 -17.45
N ASN A 95 -8.08 3.66 -18.36
CA ASN A 95 -8.82 2.41 -18.16
C ASN A 95 -7.94 1.24 -17.74
N LEU A 96 -6.77 1.11 -18.35
CA LEU A 96 -5.82 0.05 -18.00
C LEU A 96 -5.31 0.18 -16.55
N PHE A 97 -4.94 1.40 -16.13
CA PHE A 97 -4.51 1.67 -14.75
C PHE A 97 -5.64 1.46 -13.74
N SER A 98 -6.86 1.86 -14.10
CA SER A 98 -8.05 1.63 -13.26
C SER A 98 -8.27 0.14 -12.97
N TYR A 99 -8.15 -0.71 -13.99
CA TYR A 99 -8.25 -2.16 -13.82
C TYR A 99 -7.18 -2.69 -12.85
N PHE A 100 -5.93 -2.28 -13.03
CA PHE A 100 -4.82 -2.71 -12.17
C PHE A 100 -4.97 -2.23 -10.73
N LEU A 101 -5.30 -0.96 -10.52
CA LEU A 101 -5.48 -0.39 -9.19
C LEU A 101 -6.60 -1.11 -8.42
N ASN A 102 -7.75 -1.33 -9.06
CA ASN A 102 -8.86 -2.06 -8.46
C ASN A 102 -8.49 -3.52 -8.11
N SER A 103 -7.68 -4.15 -8.95
CA SER A 103 -7.22 -5.55 -8.72
C SER A 103 -6.18 -5.66 -7.61
N LEU A 104 -5.47 -4.57 -7.29
CA LEU A 104 -4.45 -4.51 -6.25
C LEU A 104 -4.96 -4.03 -4.88
N GLY A 105 -6.26 -3.78 -4.74
CA GLY A 105 -6.85 -3.35 -3.47
C GLY A 105 -6.91 -1.83 -3.30
N ALA A 106 -6.66 -1.05 -4.36
CA ALA A 106 -6.83 0.39 -4.31
C ALA A 106 -8.30 0.79 -4.26
N TYR A 107 -8.63 1.77 -3.43
CA TYR A 107 -9.93 2.46 -3.45
C TYR A 107 -9.75 3.91 -3.89
N LYS A 108 -10.80 4.45 -4.50
CA LYS A 108 -10.78 5.79 -5.09
C LYS A 108 -10.84 6.88 -4.03
N VAL A 109 -9.92 7.83 -4.09
CA VAL A 109 -9.91 9.01 -3.22
C VAL A 109 -9.94 10.29 -4.06
N ASP A 110 -11.01 11.07 -3.92
CA ASP A 110 -11.07 12.42 -4.50
C ASP A 110 -10.52 13.45 -3.50
N ARG A 111 -9.28 13.84 -3.68
CA ARG A 111 -8.59 14.80 -2.79
C ARG A 111 -9.15 16.22 -2.87
N ARG A 112 -10.00 16.53 -3.85
CA ARG A 112 -10.66 17.83 -4.00
C ARG A 112 -11.88 17.95 -3.09
N LYS A 113 -12.50 16.82 -2.75
CA LYS A 113 -13.65 16.77 -1.86
C LYS A 113 -13.23 16.96 -0.42
N LYS A 114 -13.64 18.10 0.16
CA LYS A 114 -13.40 18.45 1.56
C LYS A 114 -14.67 18.39 2.42
N HIS A 115 -15.76 17.94 1.83
CA HIS A 115 -17.05 17.86 2.52
C HIS A 115 -16.99 16.84 3.66
N LEU A 116 -17.50 17.22 4.83
CA LEU A 116 -17.42 16.41 6.05
C LEU A 116 -17.95 14.98 5.85
N LEU A 117 -19.12 14.85 5.24
CA LEU A 117 -19.73 13.55 4.97
C LEU A 117 -18.82 12.64 4.14
N TYR A 118 -18.14 13.18 3.13
CA TYR A 118 -17.20 12.41 2.31
C TYR A 118 -15.98 11.94 3.13
N LEU A 119 -15.44 12.82 3.96
CA LEU A 119 -14.29 12.49 4.80
C LEU A 119 -14.65 11.43 5.85
N GLU A 120 -15.81 11.55 6.47
CA GLU A 120 -16.31 10.54 7.43
C GLU A 120 -16.63 9.21 6.74
N THR A 121 -17.15 9.22 5.51
CA THR A 121 -17.33 8.00 4.71
C THR A 121 -16.00 7.30 4.44
N LEU A 122 -14.93 8.04 4.10
CA LEU A 122 -13.61 7.45 3.90
C LEU A 122 -13.03 6.86 5.19
N LYS A 123 -13.17 7.56 6.32
CA LYS A 123 -12.73 7.06 7.63
C LYS A 123 -13.49 5.79 8.02
N THR A 124 -14.82 5.81 7.91
CA THR A 124 -15.67 4.67 8.20
C THR A 124 -15.34 3.47 7.32
N TYR A 125 -15.18 3.69 6.01
CA TYR A 125 -14.78 2.66 5.06
C TYR A 125 -13.45 2.01 5.46
N THR A 126 -12.45 2.84 5.79
CA THR A 126 -11.13 2.38 6.22
C THR A 126 -11.21 1.62 7.55
N LYS A 127 -11.95 2.16 8.53
CA LYS A 127 -12.17 1.50 9.82
C LYS A 127 -12.80 0.12 9.63
N GLN A 128 -13.86 0.02 8.84
CA GLN A 128 -14.53 -1.24 8.57
C GLN A 128 -13.64 -2.24 7.81
N ALA A 129 -12.81 -1.77 6.89
CA ALA A 129 -11.82 -2.63 6.23
C ALA A 129 -10.84 -3.25 7.23
N ILE A 130 -10.33 -2.44 8.18
CA ILE A 130 -9.39 -2.88 9.21
C ILE A 130 -10.04 -3.89 10.16
N ILE A 131 -11.26 -3.63 10.62
CA ILE A 131 -12.05 -4.54 11.48
C ILE A 131 -12.27 -5.90 10.79
N ASN A 132 -12.44 -5.89 9.47
CA ASN A 132 -12.61 -7.10 8.66
C ASN A 132 -11.29 -7.69 8.14
N ASP A 133 -10.21 -7.53 8.89
CA ASP A 133 -8.89 -8.13 8.65
C ASP A 133 -8.23 -7.71 7.32
N CYS A 134 -8.66 -6.61 6.71
CA CYS A 134 -8.03 -6.06 5.53
C CYS A 134 -6.81 -5.22 5.94
N HIS A 135 -5.61 -5.69 5.65
CA HIS A 135 -4.40 -4.90 5.85
C HIS A 135 -4.46 -3.59 5.06
N ASN A 136 -3.99 -2.50 5.65
CA ASN A 136 -4.06 -1.17 5.06
C ASN A 136 -2.68 -0.53 4.93
N LEU A 137 -2.57 0.38 3.95
CA LEU A 137 -1.37 1.18 3.72
C LEU A 137 -1.78 2.65 3.56
N PHE A 138 -1.18 3.52 4.35
CA PHE A 138 -1.37 4.96 4.30
C PHE A 138 -0.04 5.67 4.15
N TYR A 139 -0.02 6.70 3.32
CA TYR A 139 1.07 7.66 3.28
C TYR A 139 0.69 8.86 4.16
N PRO A 140 1.27 8.98 5.37
CA PRO A 140 0.82 9.97 6.36
C PRO A 140 1.06 11.42 5.91
N GLY A 141 2.05 11.70 5.09
CA GLY A 141 2.26 13.01 4.48
C GLY A 141 1.16 13.41 3.49
N GLY A 142 0.43 12.44 2.96
CA GLY A 142 -0.70 12.64 2.06
C GLY A 142 -0.33 13.15 0.67
N THR A 143 0.85 13.72 0.49
CA THR A 143 1.43 14.15 -0.79
C THR A 143 2.89 13.71 -0.85
N ARG A 144 3.44 13.62 -2.05
CA ARG A 144 4.87 13.29 -2.21
C ARG A 144 5.74 14.48 -1.82
N SER A 145 6.82 14.21 -1.09
CA SER A 145 7.87 15.19 -0.84
C SER A 145 8.75 15.31 -2.08
N ARG A 146 8.56 16.37 -2.86
CA ARG A 146 9.36 16.61 -4.09
C ARG A 146 10.80 17.02 -3.81
N SER A 147 11.06 17.58 -2.62
CA SER A 147 12.39 18.02 -2.19
C SER A 147 13.21 16.90 -1.55
N GLY A 148 12.63 15.71 -1.32
CA GLY A 148 13.27 14.65 -0.54
C GLY A 148 13.30 14.93 0.98
N SER A 149 12.68 16.04 1.44
CA SER A 149 12.60 16.37 2.86
C SER A 149 11.62 15.44 3.59
N ILE A 150 11.90 15.18 4.87
CA ILE A 150 11.00 14.45 5.76
C ILE A 150 9.71 15.27 5.94
N GLU A 151 8.59 14.59 6.00
CA GLU A 151 7.26 15.19 6.17
C GLU A 151 7.12 15.85 7.56
N GLU A 152 7.00 17.16 7.61
CA GLU A 152 6.81 17.92 8.85
C GLU A 152 5.37 17.83 9.38
N LYS A 153 4.39 17.69 8.49
CA LYS A 153 2.96 17.64 8.84
C LYS A 153 2.32 16.34 8.38
N LEU A 154 1.90 15.52 9.34
CA LEU A 154 1.24 14.27 9.08
C LEU A 154 -0.29 14.45 9.03
N LYS A 155 -0.93 13.85 8.02
CA LYS A 155 -2.39 13.77 7.88
C LYS A 155 -2.90 12.51 8.59
N LEU A 156 -3.21 12.65 9.85
CA LEU A 156 -3.56 11.52 10.72
C LEU A 156 -5.02 11.04 10.56
N GLY A 157 -5.83 11.67 9.70
CA GLY A 157 -7.26 11.35 9.60
C GLY A 157 -7.57 9.88 9.31
N LEU A 158 -6.91 9.28 8.32
CA LEU A 158 -7.09 7.84 8.02
C LEU A 158 -6.33 6.94 9.02
N LEU A 159 -5.20 7.40 9.55
CA LEU A 159 -4.50 6.66 10.61
C LEU A 159 -5.34 6.63 11.90
N GLY A 160 -6.06 7.71 12.21
CA GLY A 160 -7.03 7.73 13.30
C GLY A 160 -8.10 6.64 13.19
N SER A 161 -8.49 6.27 11.96
CA SER A 161 -9.42 5.15 11.73
C SER A 161 -8.89 3.81 12.24
N ALA A 162 -7.56 3.62 12.32
CA ALA A 162 -6.97 2.41 12.90
C ALA A 162 -7.12 2.39 14.43
N LEU A 163 -7.01 3.56 15.09
CA LEU A 163 -7.25 3.69 16.52
C LEU A 163 -8.72 3.46 16.86
N ASP A 164 -9.63 4.02 16.05
CA ASP A 164 -11.07 3.81 16.23
C ASP A 164 -11.47 2.35 15.96
N ALA A 165 -10.83 1.69 15.00
CA ALA A 165 -11.00 0.27 14.78
C ALA A 165 -10.51 -0.57 15.98
N GLN A 166 -9.35 -0.23 16.56
CA GLN A 166 -8.83 -0.95 17.73
C GLN A 166 -9.77 -0.81 18.93
N LYS A 167 -10.31 0.38 19.21
CA LYS A 167 -11.31 0.59 20.27
C LYS A 167 -12.55 -0.28 20.08
N GLU A 168 -13.03 -0.43 18.84
CA GLU A 168 -14.17 -1.30 18.54
C GLU A 168 -13.84 -2.79 18.72
N LEU A 169 -12.57 -3.16 18.55
CA LEU A 169 -12.07 -4.52 18.70
C LEU A 169 -11.59 -4.86 20.11
N ASP A 170 -11.61 -3.92 21.07
CA ASP A 170 -11.03 -4.10 22.44
C ASP A 170 -11.63 -5.31 23.20
N ASN A 171 -12.87 -5.67 22.90
CA ASN A 171 -13.52 -6.87 23.46
C ASN A 171 -13.22 -8.16 22.66
N THR A 172 -12.31 -8.11 21.71
CA THR A 172 -11.93 -9.25 20.87
C THR A 172 -10.42 -9.56 21.02
N ASN A 173 -10.01 -10.74 20.57
CA ASN A 173 -8.58 -11.08 20.52
C ASN A 173 -7.84 -10.48 19.31
N LYS A 174 -8.52 -9.67 18.48
CA LYS A 174 -7.93 -9.07 17.28
C LYS A 174 -7.08 -7.87 17.67
N LYS A 175 -5.93 -7.74 17.02
CA LYS A 175 -4.96 -6.65 17.22
C LYS A 175 -4.65 -5.93 15.93
N ILE A 176 -4.42 -4.63 16.04
CA ILE A 176 -3.98 -3.80 14.92
C ILE A 176 -2.53 -3.40 15.18
N PHE A 177 -1.68 -3.60 14.17
CA PHE A 177 -0.25 -3.30 14.24
C PHE A 177 0.08 -2.17 13.28
N ILE A 178 0.54 -1.04 13.80
CA ILE A 178 1.06 0.08 13.00
C ILE A 178 2.52 -0.21 12.71
N VAL A 179 2.89 -0.23 11.43
CA VAL A 179 4.24 -0.56 10.95
C VAL A 179 4.79 0.59 10.13
N PRO A 180 5.71 1.39 10.67
CA PRO A 180 6.43 2.39 9.90
C PRO A 180 7.40 1.73 8.91
N VAL A 181 7.57 2.39 7.72
CA VAL A 181 8.45 1.92 6.63
C VAL A 181 9.15 3.10 5.99
#